data_483d59d65a0997c3402cbcd656ca75c0
#
_entry.id   483d59d65a0997c3402cbcd656ca75c0
#
_cell.length_a   1.000
_cell.length_b   1.000
_cell.length_c   1.000
_cell.angle_alpha   90.00
_cell.angle_beta   90.00
_cell.angle_gamma   90.00
#
_symmetry.space_group_name_H-M   'P 1'
#
loop_
_entity.id
_entity.type
_entity.pdbx_description
1 polymer ?
#
loop_
_entity_poly.entity_id
_entity_poly.type
_entity_poly.pdbx_seq_one_letter_code
_entity_poly.pdbx_strand_id
1 'polypeptide(L)'
;MFNVELDYNMSAWKKTLIAGLISYIDAGSIVAGASGLSMWQDYLGMTIAVSGISLPNFWIGFMLISLFAVKLHWLPATGAGSFKNLILPGLTLGTNIMAILARFTRSSMIEQLKEDYIRTGRSKGIGETPITWRHAFRNSMISVVTVVGMQFGFLLGGSVITEAVFAYNGIGQLLVTSVSFRDYSCIQSLILIFSLHFVVINFVVDILYAVLNPEIQLS
;
A
#
# COMPACT_ATOMS: atom_id res chain seq x y z
N MET A 1 7.65 -26.87 -10.30
CA MET A 1 8.88 -26.09 -10.48
C MET A 1 9.02 -25.78 -11.97
N PHE A 2 8.47 -24.66 -12.43
CA PHE A 2 8.58 -24.24 -13.84
C PHE A 2 9.89 -23.47 -14.01
N ASN A 3 10.92 -24.13 -14.54
CA ASN A 3 12.12 -23.44 -15.03
C ASN A 3 11.76 -22.84 -16.42
N VAL A 4 11.33 -21.60 -16.42
CA VAL A 4 11.22 -20.83 -17.66
C VAL A 4 12.59 -20.23 -17.95
N GLU A 5 13.34 -20.78 -18.89
CA GLU A 5 14.51 -20.12 -19.46
C GLU A 5 14.07 -18.79 -20.08
N LEU A 6 14.39 -17.70 -19.37
CA LEU A 6 14.10 -16.34 -19.84
C LEU A 6 15.04 -16.01 -20.99
N ASP A 7 14.48 -15.95 -22.19
CA ASP A 7 15.18 -15.64 -23.43
C ASP A 7 16.04 -14.37 -23.25
N TYR A 8 17.34 -14.47 -23.59
CA TYR A 8 18.34 -13.41 -23.34
C TYR A 8 18.00 -12.09 -24.06
N ASN A 9 17.15 -12.16 -25.08
CA ASN A 9 16.79 -11.02 -25.94
C ASN A 9 15.56 -10.23 -25.47
N MET A 10 14.95 -10.56 -24.34
CA MET A 10 13.82 -9.80 -23.79
C MET A 10 14.27 -8.56 -23.05
N SER A 11 13.58 -7.43 -23.26
CA SER A 11 13.82 -6.19 -22.55
C SER A 11 13.67 -6.38 -21.02
N ALA A 12 14.49 -5.68 -20.23
CA ALA A 12 14.58 -5.85 -18.77
C ALA A 12 13.20 -5.79 -18.07
N TRP A 13 12.30 -4.89 -18.50
CA TRP A 13 10.96 -4.76 -17.94
C TRP A 13 10.08 -6.00 -18.16
N LYS A 14 10.20 -6.68 -19.32
CA LYS A 14 9.47 -7.92 -19.61
C LYS A 14 9.96 -9.07 -18.71
N LYS A 15 11.28 -9.17 -18.49
CA LYS A 15 11.87 -10.16 -17.58
C LYS A 15 11.36 -9.95 -16.15
N THR A 16 11.34 -8.70 -15.67
CA THR A 16 10.83 -8.36 -14.34
C THR A 16 9.34 -8.68 -14.20
N LEU A 17 8.55 -8.41 -15.25
CA LEU A 17 7.12 -8.69 -15.28
C LEU A 17 6.84 -10.21 -15.27
N ILE A 18 7.55 -10.98 -16.08
CA ILE A 18 7.42 -12.45 -16.14
C ILE A 18 7.91 -13.10 -14.83
N ALA A 19 9.06 -12.65 -14.29
CA ALA A 19 9.55 -13.15 -12.99
C ALA A 19 8.57 -12.82 -11.85
N GLY A 20 7.97 -11.62 -11.88
CA GLY A 20 6.90 -11.24 -10.96
C GLY A 20 5.66 -12.11 -11.08
N LEU A 21 5.23 -12.42 -12.30
CA LEU A 21 4.09 -13.30 -12.57
C LEU A 21 4.35 -14.75 -12.10
N ILE A 22 5.54 -15.29 -12.37
CA ILE A 22 5.90 -16.64 -11.95
C ILE A 22 5.95 -16.73 -10.42
N SER A 23 6.64 -15.78 -9.76
CA SER A 23 6.69 -15.72 -8.29
C SER A 23 5.29 -15.55 -7.68
N TYR A 24 4.41 -14.83 -8.36
CA TYR A 24 3.01 -14.63 -8.01
C TYR A 24 2.20 -15.94 -8.09
N ILE A 25 2.38 -16.74 -9.16
CA ILE A 25 1.70 -18.01 -9.36
C ILE A 25 2.13 -19.03 -8.29
N ASP A 26 3.44 -19.15 -8.05
CA ASP A 26 3.98 -20.08 -7.04
C ASP A 26 3.51 -19.72 -5.61
N ALA A 27 3.48 -18.43 -5.29
CA ALA A 27 3.02 -17.95 -4.00
C ALA A 27 1.50 -18.13 -3.81
N GLY A 28 0.70 -17.99 -4.88
CA GLY A 28 -0.76 -18.20 -4.86
C GLY A 28 -1.15 -19.63 -4.46
N SER A 29 -0.46 -20.62 -4.98
CA SER A 29 -0.73 -22.03 -4.69
C SER A 29 -0.50 -22.37 -3.21
N ILE A 30 0.49 -21.75 -2.56
CA ILE A 30 0.82 -21.97 -1.14
C ILE A 30 -0.23 -21.35 -0.22
N VAL A 31 -0.69 -20.12 -0.51
CA VAL A 31 -1.70 -19.43 0.32
C VAL A 31 -3.08 -20.05 0.15
N ALA A 32 -3.47 -20.44 -1.05
CA ALA A 32 -4.75 -21.10 -1.29
C ALA A 32 -4.86 -22.43 -0.52
N GLY A 33 -3.77 -23.19 -0.44
CA GLY A 33 -3.71 -24.40 0.37
C GLY A 33 -3.82 -24.17 1.88
N ALA A 34 -3.29 -23.03 2.38
CA ALA A 34 -3.24 -22.72 3.81
C ALA A 34 -4.48 -21.97 4.31
N SER A 35 -5.15 -21.18 3.46
CA SER A 35 -6.26 -20.29 3.85
C SER A 35 -7.66 -20.86 3.54
N GLY A 36 -7.75 -21.99 2.84
CA GLY A 36 -9.03 -22.54 2.37
C GLY A 36 -9.73 -21.70 1.30
N LEU A 37 -9.09 -20.63 0.83
CA LEU A 37 -9.56 -19.84 -0.30
C LEU A 37 -9.32 -20.62 -1.61
N SER A 38 -10.28 -20.58 -2.53
CA SER A 38 -10.04 -21.12 -3.85
C SER A 38 -8.91 -20.32 -4.54
N MET A 39 -7.99 -21.01 -5.20
CA MET A 39 -6.84 -20.39 -5.90
C MET A 39 -7.27 -19.18 -6.75
N TRP A 40 -8.40 -19.25 -7.37
CA TRP A 40 -8.88 -18.23 -8.27
C TRP A 40 -9.38 -16.94 -7.57
N GLN A 41 -9.85 -17.02 -6.33
CA GLN A 41 -10.19 -15.85 -5.51
C GLN A 41 -8.92 -15.06 -5.11
N ASP A 42 -7.84 -15.78 -4.78
CA ASP A 42 -6.55 -15.18 -4.49
C ASP A 42 -5.96 -14.51 -5.75
N TYR A 43 -6.03 -15.15 -6.92
CA TYR A 43 -5.59 -14.57 -8.18
C TYR A 43 -6.36 -13.30 -8.56
N LEU A 44 -7.69 -13.29 -8.39
CA LEU A 44 -8.50 -12.11 -8.65
C LEU A 44 -8.13 -10.95 -7.72
N GLY A 45 -8.05 -11.23 -6.40
CA GLY A 45 -7.71 -10.20 -5.43
C GLY A 45 -6.35 -9.55 -5.72
N MET A 46 -5.35 -10.37 -6.05
CA MET A 46 -4.02 -9.85 -6.38
C MET A 46 -3.96 -9.17 -7.75
N THR A 47 -4.68 -9.65 -8.74
CA THR A 47 -4.73 -8.98 -10.05
C THR A 47 -5.30 -7.57 -9.91
N ILE A 48 -6.36 -7.41 -9.12
CA ILE A 48 -6.94 -6.10 -8.80
C ILE A 48 -5.93 -5.23 -8.04
N ALA A 49 -5.24 -5.79 -7.03
CA ALA A 49 -4.25 -5.07 -6.25
C ALA A 49 -3.05 -4.61 -7.11
N VAL A 50 -2.50 -5.49 -7.95
CA VAL A 50 -1.37 -5.15 -8.84
C VAL A 50 -1.77 -4.14 -9.90
N SER A 51 -3.00 -4.23 -10.43
CA SER A 51 -3.53 -3.25 -11.38
C SER A 51 -3.57 -1.85 -10.75
N GLY A 52 -3.94 -1.74 -9.47
CA GLY A 52 -3.94 -0.48 -8.73
C GLY A 52 -2.55 0.18 -8.60
N ILE A 53 -1.48 -0.61 -8.47
CA ILE A 53 -0.10 -0.09 -8.40
C ILE A 53 0.39 0.41 -9.77
N SER A 54 -0.07 -0.22 -10.86
CA SER A 54 0.40 0.08 -12.21
C SER A 54 -0.18 1.36 -12.78
N LEU A 55 -1.24 1.91 -12.20
CA LEU A 55 -1.91 3.10 -12.68
C LEU A 55 -1.43 4.34 -11.90
N PRO A 56 -1.09 5.45 -12.60
CA PRO A 56 -0.75 6.70 -11.94
C PRO A 56 -1.92 7.25 -11.10
N ASN A 57 -1.63 7.78 -9.90
CA ASN A 57 -2.64 8.32 -9.00
C ASN A 57 -3.55 9.38 -9.65
N PHE A 58 -2.98 10.28 -10.46
CA PHE A 58 -3.76 11.31 -11.14
C PHE A 58 -4.76 10.69 -12.14
N TRP A 59 -4.39 9.60 -12.81
CA TRP A 59 -5.28 8.91 -13.74
C TRP A 59 -6.45 8.27 -13.02
N ILE A 60 -6.19 7.60 -11.89
CA ILE A 60 -7.23 7.05 -11.01
C ILE A 60 -8.16 8.18 -10.54
N GLY A 61 -7.60 9.32 -10.12
CA GLY A 61 -8.37 10.49 -9.72
C GLY A 61 -9.33 10.98 -10.82
N PHE A 62 -8.85 11.14 -12.05
CA PHE A 62 -9.69 11.54 -13.18
C PHE A 62 -10.76 10.50 -13.52
N MET A 63 -10.46 9.20 -13.43
CA MET A 63 -11.45 8.14 -13.64
C MET A 63 -12.54 8.17 -12.57
N LEU A 64 -12.18 8.35 -11.30
CA LEU A 64 -13.13 8.48 -10.20
C LEU A 64 -14.01 9.73 -10.34
N ILE A 65 -13.44 10.87 -10.71
CA ILE A 65 -14.21 12.09 -11.03
C ILE A 65 -15.19 11.81 -12.16
N SER A 66 -14.71 11.24 -13.27
CA SER A 66 -15.55 10.95 -14.44
C SER A 66 -16.71 10.03 -14.10
N LEU A 67 -16.46 8.99 -13.29
CA LEU A 67 -17.50 8.02 -12.93
C LEU A 67 -18.45 8.57 -11.87
N PHE A 68 -17.93 8.99 -10.71
CA PHE A 68 -18.76 9.32 -9.55
C PHE A 68 -19.30 10.74 -9.55
N ALA A 69 -18.56 11.68 -10.12
CA ALA A 69 -19.01 13.08 -10.14
C ALA A 69 -19.76 13.43 -11.42
N VAL A 70 -19.25 13.00 -12.60
CA VAL A 70 -19.83 13.38 -13.90
C VAL A 70 -20.95 12.43 -14.33
N LYS A 71 -20.75 11.11 -14.27
CA LYS A 71 -21.78 10.15 -14.74
C LYS A 71 -22.84 9.85 -13.70
N LEU A 72 -22.43 9.57 -12.46
CA LEU A 72 -23.36 9.14 -11.40
C LEU A 72 -23.90 10.31 -10.57
N HIS A 73 -23.24 11.46 -10.57
CA HIS A 73 -23.62 12.65 -9.78
C HIS A 73 -23.75 12.36 -8.27
N TRP A 74 -23.01 11.37 -7.74
CA TRP A 74 -23.08 10.97 -6.33
C TRP A 74 -22.18 11.82 -5.44
N LEU A 75 -21.01 12.21 -5.95
CA LEU A 75 -19.98 12.91 -5.21
C LEU A 75 -19.54 14.17 -5.97
N PRO A 76 -19.15 15.23 -5.27
CA PRO A 76 -18.61 16.42 -5.91
C PRO A 76 -17.25 16.15 -6.56
N ALA A 77 -17.01 16.74 -7.73
CA ALA A 77 -15.76 16.58 -8.48
C ALA A 77 -14.59 17.31 -7.81
N THR A 78 -14.84 18.49 -7.24
CA THR A 78 -13.81 19.41 -6.74
C THR A 78 -14.32 20.18 -5.52
N GLY A 79 -13.40 20.89 -4.86
CA GLY A 79 -13.71 21.81 -3.77
C GLY A 79 -13.34 21.28 -2.39
N ALA A 80 -13.49 22.17 -1.39
CA ALA A 80 -13.26 21.90 0.01
C ALA A 80 -14.47 22.38 0.83
N GLY A 81 -14.73 21.78 1.98
CA GLY A 81 -15.76 22.25 2.90
C GLY A 81 -16.83 21.24 3.28
N SER A 82 -16.91 20.08 2.59
CA SER A 82 -17.80 18.99 2.95
C SER A 82 -17.00 17.67 3.04
N PHE A 83 -17.42 16.79 3.95
CA PHE A 83 -16.83 15.44 4.04
C PHE A 83 -16.92 14.67 2.72
N LYS A 84 -17.96 14.92 1.91
CA LYS A 84 -18.13 14.29 0.59
C LYS A 84 -16.99 14.63 -0.37
N ASN A 85 -16.37 15.81 -0.24
CA ASN A 85 -15.26 16.26 -1.09
C ASN A 85 -13.94 15.52 -0.77
N LEU A 86 -13.84 14.87 0.40
CA LEU A 86 -12.68 14.09 0.80
C LEU A 86 -12.72 12.63 0.30
N ILE A 87 -13.89 12.13 -0.09
CA ILE A 87 -14.07 10.72 -0.44
C ILE A 87 -13.25 10.36 -1.69
N LEU A 88 -13.40 11.12 -2.77
CA LEU A 88 -12.69 10.83 -4.02
C LEU A 88 -11.16 10.99 -3.90
N PRO A 89 -10.62 12.08 -3.32
CA PRO A 89 -9.19 12.18 -3.04
C PRO A 89 -8.68 11.07 -2.14
N GLY A 90 -9.42 10.73 -1.08
CA GLY A 90 -9.08 9.65 -0.17
C GLY A 90 -9.04 8.27 -0.84
N LEU A 91 -10.00 7.97 -1.71
CA LEU A 91 -10.00 6.75 -2.52
C LEU A 91 -8.82 6.73 -3.50
N THR A 92 -8.50 7.86 -4.14
CA THR A 92 -7.39 7.97 -5.07
C THR A 92 -6.06 7.63 -4.40
N LEU A 93 -5.78 8.24 -3.25
CA LEU A 93 -4.57 7.97 -2.47
C LEU A 93 -4.58 6.58 -1.86
N GLY A 94 -5.74 6.17 -1.31
CA GLY A 94 -5.92 4.89 -0.64
C GLY A 94 -5.74 3.69 -1.57
N THR A 95 -6.16 3.76 -2.82
CA THR A 95 -6.06 2.64 -3.77
C THR A 95 -4.62 2.17 -3.96
N ASN A 96 -3.68 3.10 -4.13
CA ASN A 96 -2.26 2.76 -4.31
C ASN A 96 -1.67 2.13 -3.04
N ILE A 97 -1.95 2.73 -1.89
CA ILE A 97 -1.46 2.23 -0.59
C ILE A 97 -2.06 0.85 -0.28
N MET A 98 -3.36 0.68 -0.48
CA MET A 98 -4.03 -0.61 -0.29
C MET A 98 -3.40 -1.71 -1.16
N ALA A 99 -3.08 -1.40 -2.41
CA ALA A 99 -2.45 -2.34 -3.33
C ALA A 99 -1.03 -2.76 -2.85
N ILE A 100 -0.23 -1.81 -2.38
CA ILE A 100 1.10 -2.08 -1.81
C ILE A 100 0.98 -2.92 -0.53
N LEU A 101 0.10 -2.52 0.39
CA LEU A 101 -0.10 -3.22 1.66
C LEU A 101 -0.65 -4.63 1.46
N ALA A 102 -1.60 -4.82 0.54
CA ALA A 102 -2.15 -6.15 0.25
C ALA A 102 -1.07 -7.10 -0.26
N ARG A 103 -0.24 -6.64 -1.20
CA ARG A 103 0.88 -7.44 -1.72
C ARG A 103 1.90 -7.76 -0.64
N PHE A 104 2.26 -6.77 0.17
CA PHE A 104 3.25 -6.96 1.23
C PHE A 104 2.75 -7.87 2.34
N THR A 105 1.51 -7.66 2.81
CA THR A 105 0.87 -8.51 3.82
C THR A 105 0.81 -9.96 3.36
N ARG A 106 0.46 -10.18 2.09
CA ARG A 106 0.44 -11.52 1.51
C ARG A 106 1.83 -12.16 1.52
N SER A 107 2.86 -11.45 1.08
CA SER A 107 4.24 -11.97 1.09
C SER A 107 4.70 -12.32 2.49
N SER A 108 4.49 -11.42 3.45
CA SER A 108 4.84 -11.64 4.86
C SER A 108 4.09 -12.81 5.47
N MET A 109 2.79 -12.98 5.16
CA MET A 109 2.01 -14.13 5.60
C MET A 109 2.57 -15.46 5.08
N ILE A 110 2.97 -15.51 3.80
CA ILE A 110 3.55 -16.71 3.19
C ILE A 110 4.87 -17.08 3.88
N GLU A 111 5.72 -16.11 4.19
CA GLU A 111 6.96 -16.32 4.93
C GLU A 111 6.67 -16.89 6.31
N GLN A 112 5.77 -16.25 7.07
CA GLN A 112 5.41 -16.72 8.41
C GLN A 112 4.83 -18.13 8.43
N LEU A 113 4.03 -18.51 7.42
CA LEU A 113 3.44 -19.85 7.33
C LEU A 113 4.46 -20.97 7.05
N LYS A 114 5.68 -20.62 6.61
CA LYS A 114 6.79 -21.56 6.38
C LYS A 114 7.69 -21.76 7.60
N GLU A 115 7.55 -20.91 8.63
CA GLU A 115 8.40 -20.91 9.82
C GLU A 115 8.21 -22.18 10.68
N ASP A 116 9.26 -22.59 11.38
CA ASP A 116 9.30 -23.83 12.18
C ASP A 116 8.29 -23.82 13.34
N TYR A 117 7.97 -22.66 13.91
CA TYR A 117 6.95 -22.57 14.96
C TYR A 117 5.55 -22.93 14.47
N ILE A 118 5.24 -22.65 13.20
CA ILE A 118 3.99 -23.06 12.54
C ILE A 118 3.97 -24.58 12.37
N ARG A 119 5.09 -25.15 11.91
CA ARG A 119 5.24 -26.61 11.78
C ARG A 119 5.08 -27.31 13.12
N THR A 120 5.68 -26.76 14.16
CA THR A 120 5.52 -27.26 15.55
C THR A 120 4.07 -27.15 16.03
N GLY A 121 3.38 -26.05 15.71
CA GLY A 121 1.95 -25.88 16.04
C GLY A 121 1.08 -26.96 15.39
N ARG A 122 1.31 -27.26 14.12
CA ARG A 122 0.60 -28.34 13.40
C ARG A 122 0.87 -29.71 14.01
N SER A 123 2.12 -29.98 14.39
CA SER A 123 2.50 -31.25 15.05
C SER A 123 1.82 -31.44 16.41
N LYS A 124 1.49 -30.35 17.11
CA LYS A 124 0.72 -30.33 18.36
C LYS A 124 -0.80 -30.43 18.16
N GLY A 125 -1.29 -30.55 16.92
CA GLY A 125 -2.70 -30.69 16.60
C GLY A 125 -3.48 -29.39 16.64
N ILE A 126 -2.82 -28.21 16.60
CA ILE A 126 -3.50 -26.93 16.49
C ILE A 126 -4.12 -26.81 15.09
N GLY A 127 -5.40 -26.45 15.03
CA GLY A 127 -6.13 -26.30 13.77
C GLY A 127 -5.57 -25.16 12.88
N GLU A 128 -5.82 -25.24 11.58
CA GLU A 128 -5.30 -24.25 10.61
C GLU A 128 -5.80 -22.83 10.85
N THR A 129 -7.04 -22.66 11.29
CA THR A 129 -7.60 -21.30 11.57
C THR A 129 -6.86 -20.56 12.69
N PRO A 130 -6.64 -21.14 13.90
CA PRO A 130 -5.79 -20.52 14.91
C PRO A 130 -4.35 -20.31 14.44
N ILE A 131 -3.76 -21.25 13.70
CA ILE A 131 -2.42 -21.13 13.15
C ILE A 131 -2.33 -19.89 12.26
N THR A 132 -3.27 -19.73 11.33
CA THR A 132 -3.26 -18.63 10.37
C THR A 132 -3.50 -17.28 11.06
N TRP A 133 -4.58 -17.15 11.86
CA TRP A 133 -4.98 -15.85 12.39
C TRP A 133 -4.25 -15.43 13.68
N ARG A 134 -3.99 -16.36 14.58
CA ARG A 134 -3.39 -16.03 15.88
C ARG A 134 -1.86 -16.06 15.86
N HIS A 135 -1.27 -16.95 15.05
CA HIS A 135 0.18 -17.10 14.99
C HIS A 135 0.78 -16.42 13.77
N ALA A 136 0.44 -16.83 12.55
CA ALA A 136 1.06 -16.29 11.35
C ALA A 136 0.68 -14.83 11.09
N PHE A 137 -0.61 -14.47 11.14
CA PHE A 137 -1.07 -13.09 10.89
C PHE A 137 -0.52 -12.11 11.91
N ARG A 138 -0.55 -12.44 13.20
CA ARG A 138 -0.02 -11.54 14.23
C ARG A 138 1.47 -11.24 14.02
N ASN A 139 2.27 -12.25 13.69
CA ASN A 139 3.70 -12.06 13.44
C ASN A 139 3.97 -11.33 12.11
N SER A 140 3.19 -11.58 11.06
CA SER A 140 3.31 -10.86 9.80
C SER A 140 2.98 -9.37 9.95
N MET A 141 2.07 -9.00 10.88
CA MET A 141 1.69 -7.60 11.11
C MET A 141 2.86 -6.73 11.62
N ILE A 142 3.88 -7.31 12.25
CA ILE A 142 5.08 -6.58 12.68
C ILE A 142 5.74 -5.91 11.46
N SER A 143 6.00 -6.69 10.42
CA SER A 143 6.60 -6.18 9.17
C SER A 143 5.65 -5.26 8.40
N VAL A 144 4.34 -5.55 8.41
CA VAL A 144 3.32 -4.74 7.73
C VAL A 144 3.22 -3.34 8.34
N VAL A 145 3.27 -3.19 9.66
CA VAL A 145 3.21 -1.88 10.34
C VAL A 145 4.40 -1.00 9.94
N THR A 146 5.59 -1.57 9.76
CA THR A 146 6.75 -0.84 9.25
C THR A 146 6.49 -0.27 7.86
N VAL A 147 5.92 -1.09 6.97
CA VAL A 147 5.57 -0.63 5.60
C VAL A 147 4.47 0.42 5.64
N VAL A 148 3.46 0.27 6.51
CA VAL A 148 2.43 1.31 6.72
C VAL A 148 3.07 2.64 7.09
N GLY A 149 4.03 2.64 8.01
CA GLY A 149 4.76 3.84 8.40
C GLY A 149 5.48 4.52 7.24
N MET A 150 6.22 3.75 6.46
CA MET A 150 6.87 4.28 5.25
C MET A 150 5.87 4.87 4.25
N GLN A 151 4.70 4.25 4.09
CA GLN A 151 3.66 4.75 3.19
C GLN A 151 3.07 6.10 3.62
N PHE A 152 3.03 6.39 4.92
CA PHE A 152 2.63 7.73 5.38
C PHE A 152 3.57 8.83 4.89
N GLY A 153 4.88 8.56 4.81
CA GLY A 153 5.84 9.49 4.22
C GLY A 153 5.55 9.77 2.73
N PHE A 154 5.22 8.73 1.97
CA PHE A 154 4.83 8.87 0.55
C PHE A 154 3.50 9.60 0.37
N LEU A 155 2.56 9.49 1.32
CA LEU A 155 1.30 10.21 1.27
C LEU A 155 1.50 11.72 1.24
N LEU A 156 2.46 12.25 2.00
CA LEU A 156 2.75 13.68 2.01
C LEU A 156 3.17 14.21 0.63
N GLY A 157 4.00 13.45 -0.10
CA GLY A 157 4.37 13.79 -1.47
C GLY A 157 3.26 13.55 -2.50
N GLY A 158 2.54 12.44 -2.37
CA GLY A 158 1.46 12.05 -3.29
C GLY A 158 0.20 12.90 -3.15
N SER A 159 -0.03 13.50 -1.99
CA SER A 159 -1.18 14.37 -1.75
C SER A 159 -1.14 15.64 -2.61
N VAL A 160 0.05 16.18 -2.90
CA VAL A 160 0.23 17.39 -3.71
C VAL A 160 -0.44 17.28 -5.08
N ILE A 161 -0.18 16.17 -5.79
CA ILE A 161 -0.77 15.92 -7.11
C ILE A 161 -2.27 15.68 -6.99
N THR A 162 -2.70 14.95 -5.96
CA THR A 162 -4.11 14.66 -5.72
C THR A 162 -4.88 15.93 -5.39
N GLU A 163 -4.33 16.80 -4.54
CA GLU A 163 -4.91 18.10 -4.23
C GLU A 163 -5.09 18.97 -5.48
N ALA A 164 -4.11 18.96 -6.39
CA ALA A 164 -4.20 19.67 -7.67
C ALA A 164 -5.31 19.09 -8.57
N VAL A 165 -5.43 17.76 -8.68
CA VAL A 165 -6.46 17.10 -9.51
C VAL A 165 -7.87 17.39 -9.01
N PHE A 166 -8.08 17.41 -7.69
CA PHE A 166 -9.39 17.66 -7.08
C PHE A 166 -9.64 19.13 -6.75
N ALA A 167 -8.74 20.04 -7.12
CA ALA A 167 -8.77 21.46 -6.75
C ALA A 167 -9.06 21.64 -5.25
N TYR A 168 -8.43 20.81 -4.42
CA TYR A 168 -8.56 20.84 -2.97
C TYR A 168 -7.54 21.81 -2.39
N ASN A 169 -8.02 22.80 -1.63
CA ASN A 169 -7.16 23.83 -1.03
C ASN A 169 -6.39 23.26 0.17
N GLY A 170 -5.39 22.41 -0.10
CA GLY A 170 -4.52 21.83 0.90
C GLY A 170 -3.12 22.46 0.90
N ILE A 171 -2.26 21.93 1.78
CA ILE A 171 -0.86 22.40 1.95
C ILE A 171 -0.04 22.08 0.69
N GLY A 172 -0.33 20.98 -0.01
CA GLY A 172 0.34 20.61 -1.25
C GLY A 172 0.01 21.56 -2.40
N GLN A 173 -1.26 21.93 -2.54
CA GLN A 173 -1.68 22.92 -3.53
C GLN A 173 -1.05 24.31 -3.24
N LEU A 174 -0.96 24.69 -1.97
CA LEU A 174 -0.29 25.92 -1.56
C LEU A 174 1.19 25.89 -1.95
N LEU A 175 1.88 24.76 -1.79
CA LEU A 175 3.27 24.60 -2.21
C LEU A 175 3.44 24.81 -3.72
N VAL A 176 2.60 24.17 -4.54
CA VAL A 176 2.64 24.32 -6.01
C VAL A 176 2.42 25.78 -6.41
N THR A 177 1.46 26.44 -5.77
CA THR A 177 1.16 27.86 -6.01
C THR A 177 2.34 28.74 -5.63
N SER A 178 2.95 28.53 -4.46
CA SER A 178 4.11 29.29 -3.99
C SER A 178 5.33 29.12 -4.90
N VAL A 179 5.55 27.91 -5.44
CA VAL A 179 6.61 27.66 -6.44
C VAL A 179 6.33 28.47 -7.71
N SER A 180 5.08 28.49 -8.18
CA SER A 180 4.70 29.22 -9.40
C SER A 180 4.90 30.73 -9.26
N PHE A 181 4.65 31.28 -8.07
CA PHE A 181 4.87 32.70 -7.75
C PHE A 181 6.29 33.00 -7.25
N ARG A 182 7.16 32.01 -7.13
CA ARG A 182 8.53 32.15 -6.61
C ARG A 182 8.59 32.72 -5.18
N ASP A 183 7.58 32.43 -4.37
CA ASP A 183 7.56 32.84 -2.96
C ASP A 183 8.41 31.90 -2.12
N TYR A 184 9.70 32.21 -2.05
CA TYR A 184 10.68 31.40 -1.33
C TYR A 184 10.40 31.30 0.16
N SER A 185 9.85 32.36 0.78
CA SER A 185 9.53 32.36 2.21
C SER A 185 8.43 31.35 2.53
N CYS A 186 7.38 31.34 1.72
CA CYS A 186 6.29 30.38 1.85
C CYS A 186 6.78 28.94 1.56
N ILE A 187 7.58 28.74 0.50
CA ILE A 187 8.15 27.42 0.14
C ILE A 187 8.97 26.85 1.29
N GLN A 188 9.88 27.64 1.87
CA GLN A 188 10.71 27.19 2.98
C GLN A 188 9.90 26.81 4.21
N SER A 189 8.88 27.61 4.56
CA SER A 189 7.98 27.34 5.67
C SER A 189 7.18 26.05 5.46
N LEU A 190 6.67 25.82 4.24
CA LEU A 190 5.91 24.62 3.90
C LEU A 190 6.80 23.37 3.92
N ILE A 191 8.02 23.44 3.39
CA ILE A 191 8.98 22.32 3.45
C ILE A 191 9.30 21.97 4.90
N LEU A 192 9.48 22.96 5.76
CA LEU A 192 9.72 22.74 7.19
C LEU A 192 8.53 22.07 7.87
N ILE A 193 7.30 22.49 7.56
CA ILE A 193 6.07 21.86 8.06
C ILE A 193 5.97 20.41 7.58
N PHE A 194 6.21 20.13 6.28
CA PHE A 194 6.22 18.77 5.77
C PHE A 194 7.26 17.88 6.44
N SER A 195 8.48 18.41 6.63
CA SER A 195 9.56 17.70 7.32
C SER A 195 9.18 17.38 8.76
N LEU A 196 8.58 18.33 9.47
CA LEU A 196 8.13 18.12 10.85
C LEU A 196 7.03 17.04 10.91
N HIS A 197 6.05 17.08 10.03
CA HIS A 197 5.02 16.05 9.94
C HIS A 197 5.61 14.66 9.69
N PHE A 198 6.57 14.59 8.76
CA PHE A 198 7.27 13.34 8.45
C PHE A 198 7.98 12.76 9.67
N VAL A 199 8.72 13.59 10.42
CA VAL A 199 9.41 13.17 11.65
C VAL A 199 8.42 12.69 12.70
N VAL A 200 7.33 13.43 12.94
CA VAL A 200 6.32 13.06 13.93
C VAL A 200 5.65 11.73 13.55
N ILE A 201 5.28 11.54 12.28
CA ILE A 201 4.66 10.29 11.83
C ILE A 201 5.62 9.12 12.01
N ASN A 202 6.89 9.25 11.59
CA ASN A 202 7.88 8.18 11.78
C ASN A 202 8.08 7.86 13.26
N PHE A 203 8.17 8.87 14.12
CA PHE A 203 8.28 8.67 15.55
C PHE A 203 7.09 7.89 16.13
N VAL A 204 5.87 8.19 15.72
CA VAL A 204 4.67 7.44 16.11
C VAL A 204 4.74 5.98 15.61
N VAL A 205 5.21 5.77 14.39
CA VAL A 205 5.38 4.42 13.83
C VAL A 205 6.45 3.63 14.60
N ASP A 206 7.55 4.26 14.96
CA ASP A 206 8.61 3.62 15.76
C ASP A 206 8.10 3.21 17.14
N ILE A 207 7.28 4.05 17.80
CA ILE A 207 6.61 3.68 19.03
C ILE A 207 5.67 2.49 18.83
N LEU A 208 4.86 2.50 17.80
CA LEU A 208 3.96 1.38 17.48
C LEU A 208 4.75 0.09 17.23
N TYR A 209 5.88 0.20 16.54
CA TYR A 209 6.75 -0.92 16.28
C TYR A 209 7.36 -1.49 17.57
N ALA A 210 7.84 -0.64 18.46
CA ALA A 210 8.38 -1.05 19.77
C ALA A 210 7.33 -1.73 20.66
N VAL A 211 6.06 -1.27 20.60
CA VAL A 211 4.95 -1.89 21.33
C VAL A 211 4.56 -3.27 20.76
N LEU A 212 4.63 -3.42 19.44
CA LEU A 212 4.25 -4.68 18.76
C LEU A 212 5.35 -5.75 18.84
N ASN A 213 6.61 -5.33 18.90
CA ASN A 213 7.76 -6.23 18.97
C ASN A 213 8.57 -6.01 20.24
N PRO A 214 8.22 -6.66 21.37
CA PRO A 214 8.90 -6.48 22.66
C PRO A 214 10.33 -7.06 22.69
N GLU A 215 10.77 -7.77 21.65
CA GLU A 215 12.13 -8.32 21.58
C GLU A 215 13.18 -7.27 21.16
N ILE A 216 12.76 -6.12 20.67
CA ILE A 216 13.68 -5.03 20.37
C ILE A 216 14.01 -4.29 21.63
N GLN A 217 15.06 -4.73 22.32
CA GLN A 217 15.72 -3.91 23.33
C GLN A 217 16.45 -2.78 22.58
N LEU A 218 16.03 -1.55 22.84
CA LEU A 218 16.74 -0.35 22.45
C LEU A 218 18.14 -0.41 23.08
N SER A 219 19.13 -0.87 22.31
CA SER A 219 20.55 -0.80 22.66
C SER A 219 21.13 0.54 22.26
#